data_a1ba3ac3baa13638f4a1b3ebb9515e55
#
_entry.id   a1ba3ac3baa13638f4a1b3ebb9515e55
#
_cell.length_a   1.000
_cell.length_b   1.000
_cell.length_c   1.000
_cell.angle_alpha   90.00
_cell.angle_beta   90.00
_cell.angle_gamma   90.00
#
_symmetry.space_group_name_H-M   'P 1'
#
loop_
_entity.id
_entity.type
_entity.pdbx_description
1 polymer ?
#
loop_
_entity_poly.entity_id
_entity_poly.type
_entity_poly.pdbx_seq_one_letter_code
_entity_poly.pdbx_strand_id
1 'polypeptide(L)'
;ILIKNRKKIKFITYRFGTISGVSKGMRFHTAINKFCFNCVLGKPLPLWKGMTNKPRPYLSLKDAFAVVKFTLEKNFFRNDIYNILSQNLTLASIIKIFKKNKIKVKVKYHKSRLINQYPFMVSNKKFSSVAFSLKSKIAEDIKLTLKQFKYLRHEM
;
A
#
# COMPACT_ATOMS: atom_id res chain seq x y z
N ILE A 1 5.93 -10.00 -23.45
CA ILE A 1 4.91 -10.54 -24.36
C ILE A 1 3.95 -9.45 -24.80
N LEU A 2 3.22 -8.75 -23.90
CA LEU A 2 2.22 -7.72 -24.27
C LEU A 2 2.81 -6.59 -25.14
N ILE A 3 3.95 -6.02 -24.73
CA ILE A 3 4.60 -4.94 -25.50
C ILE A 3 4.97 -5.37 -26.91
N LYS A 4 5.43 -6.61 -27.11
CA LYS A 4 5.74 -7.16 -28.42
C LYS A 4 4.51 -7.30 -29.31
N ASN A 5 3.34 -7.53 -28.72
CA ASN A 5 2.06 -7.74 -29.40
C ASN A 5 1.13 -6.52 -29.39
N ARG A 6 1.64 -5.31 -29.05
CA ARG A 6 0.84 -4.09 -28.91
C ARG A 6 0.02 -3.68 -30.15
N LYS A 7 0.38 -4.15 -31.33
CA LYS A 7 -0.39 -3.94 -32.56
C LYS A 7 -1.62 -4.85 -32.67
N LYS A 8 -1.63 -6.00 -31.99
CA LYS A 8 -2.69 -7.01 -32.05
C LYS A 8 -3.67 -6.92 -30.87
N ILE A 9 -3.22 -6.45 -29.70
CA ILE A 9 -3.98 -6.48 -28.46
C ILE A 9 -3.91 -5.09 -27.83
N LYS A 10 -5.07 -4.52 -27.51
CA LYS A 10 -5.16 -3.32 -26.67
C LYS A 10 -4.98 -3.71 -25.21
N PHE A 11 -4.04 -3.10 -24.50
CA PHE A 11 -3.77 -3.40 -23.11
C PHE A 11 -3.35 -2.16 -22.31
N ILE A 12 -3.42 -2.29 -21.00
CA ILE A 12 -2.73 -1.42 -20.06
C ILE A 12 -2.16 -2.30 -18.94
N THR A 13 -0.96 -1.97 -18.47
CA THR A 13 -0.32 -2.67 -17.37
C THR A 13 -0.09 -1.71 -16.21
N TYR A 14 -0.60 -2.05 -15.02
CA TYR A 14 -0.35 -1.31 -13.80
C TYR A 14 0.62 -2.05 -12.89
N ARG A 15 1.66 -1.37 -12.46
CA ARG A 15 2.56 -1.80 -11.39
C ARG A 15 2.10 -1.14 -10.10
N PHE A 16 1.31 -1.84 -9.33
CA PHE A 16 0.74 -1.34 -8.09
C PHE A 16 1.77 -1.36 -6.96
N GLY A 17 1.81 -0.28 -6.16
CA GLY A 17 2.40 -0.29 -4.84
C GLY A 17 1.70 -1.30 -3.92
N THR A 18 2.24 -1.51 -2.72
CA THR A 18 1.61 -2.38 -1.71
C THR A 18 0.25 -1.82 -1.33
N ILE A 19 -0.82 -2.56 -1.64
CA ILE A 19 -2.19 -2.11 -1.39
C ILE A 19 -2.50 -2.17 0.12
N SER A 20 -3.12 -1.10 0.63
CA SER A 20 -3.67 -0.99 1.97
C SER A 20 -5.14 -0.54 1.92
N GLY A 21 -5.89 -0.87 2.95
CA GLY A 21 -7.29 -0.52 3.08
C GLY A 21 -8.17 -1.71 3.43
N VAL A 22 -9.41 -1.43 3.84
CA VAL A 22 -10.38 -2.44 4.28
C VAL A 22 -11.02 -3.11 3.08
N SER A 23 -10.99 -4.44 3.04
CA SER A 23 -11.73 -5.26 2.07
C SER A 23 -11.92 -6.69 2.60
N LYS A 24 -12.87 -7.43 2.04
CA LYS A 24 -13.06 -8.86 2.34
C LYS A 24 -11.81 -9.71 2.05
N GLY A 25 -11.04 -9.35 1.02
CA GLY A 25 -9.81 -10.04 0.60
C GLY A 25 -8.52 -9.42 1.11
N MET A 26 -8.54 -8.62 2.21
CA MET A 26 -7.33 -7.96 2.71
C MET A 26 -6.30 -8.96 3.21
N ARG A 27 -5.03 -8.68 2.91
CA ARG A 27 -3.91 -9.57 3.27
C ARG A 27 -3.22 -9.09 4.54
N PHE A 28 -3.11 -9.97 5.55
CA PHE A 28 -2.47 -9.67 6.84
C PHE A 28 -0.95 -9.82 6.85
N HIS A 29 -0.33 -10.27 5.79
CA HIS A 29 1.12 -10.32 5.67
C HIS A 29 1.75 -9.04 5.09
N THR A 30 0.95 -8.12 4.55
CA THR A 30 1.42 -6.79 4.13
C THR A 30 1.64 -5.88 5.34
N ALA A 31 2.65 -5.01 5.28
CA ALA A 31 3.11 -4.25 6.45
C ALA A 31 2.00 -3.47 7.16
N ILE A 32 1.22 -2.66 6.43
CA ILE A 32 0.19 -1.80 7.04
C ILE A 32 -0.92 -2.63 7.67
N ASN A 33 -1.49 -3.60 6.95
CA ASN A 33 -2.58 -4.41 7.46
C ASN A 33 -2.14 -5.24 8.67
N LYS A 34 -0.95 -5.86 8.60
CA LYS A 34 -0.33 -6.59 9.71
C LYS A 34 -0.11 -5.70 10.94
N PHE A 35 0.35 -4.47 10.72
CA PHE A 35 0.58 -3.53 11.81
C PHE A 35 -0.73 -3.10 12.48
N CYS A 36 -1.77 -2.80 11.69
CA CYS A 36 -3.09 -2.51 12.23
C CYS A 36 -3.60 -3.67 13.09
N PHE A 37 -3.55 -4.89 12.57
CA PHE A 37 -3.98 -6.09 13.27
C PHE A 37 -3.19 -6.31 14.58
N ASN A 38 -1.86 -6.26 14.52
CA ASN A 38 -1.02 -6.42 15.72
C ASN A 38 -1.29 -5.34 16.76
N CYS A 39 -1.46 -4.08 16.37
CA CYS A 39 -1.77 -3.00 17.29
C CYS A 39 -3.09 -3.22 18.03
N VAL A 40 -4.12 -3.69 17.35
CA VAL A 40 -5.43 -3.97 17.98
C VAL A 40 -5.31 -5.11 18.97
N LEU A 41 -4.53 -6.15 18.67
CA LEU A 41 -4.29 -7.29 19.56
C LEU A 41 -3.24 -6.99 20.66
N GLY A 42 -2.70 -5.77 20.75
CA GLY A 42 -1.64 -5.43 21.69
C GLY A 42 -0.29 -6.14 21.42
N LYS A 43 -0.15 -6.80 20.26
CA LYS A 43 1.05 -7.50 19.83
C LYS A 43 2.12 -6.53 19.32
N PRO A 44 3.42 -6.82 19.48
CA PRO A 44 4.48 -5.96 18.95
C PRO A 44 4.54 -5.99 17.43
N LEU A 45 4.93 -4.86 16.84
CA LEU A 45 5.19 -4.75 15.41
C LEU A 45 6.56 -5.37 15.10
N PRO A 46 6.62 -6.39 14.24
CA PRO A 46 7.90 -6.96 13.82
C PRO A 46 8.58 -6.04 12.82
N LEU A 47 9.75 -5.53 13.15
CA LEU A 47 10.58 -4.70 12.28
C LEU A 47 11.93 -5.34 12.05
N TRP A 48 12.47 -5.22 10.85
CA TRP A 48 13.83 -5.64 10.54
C TRP A 48 14.80 -4.48 10.78
N LYS A 49 15.90 -4.74 11.50
CA LYS A 49 16.98 -3.77 11.70
C LYS A 49 17.47 -3.26 10.33
N GLY A 50 17.69 -1.96 10.21
CA GLY A 50 18.18 -1.33 8.99
C GLY A 50 17.11 -1.03 7.92
N MET A 51 15.86 -1.52 8.09
CA MET A 51 14.78 -1.29 7.11
C MET A 51 13.79 -0.19 7.50
N THR A 52 13.87 0.31 8.74
CA THR A 52 12.89 1.25 9.31
C THR A 52 12.77 2.55 8.53
N ASN A 53 13.88 3.08 8.02
CA ASN A 53 13.94 4.34 7.27
C ASN A 53 13.99 4.13 5.75
N LYS A 54 13.81 2.91 5.28
CA LYS A 54 13.84 2.59 3.86
C LYS A 54 12.45 2.76 3.25
N PRO A 55 12.28 3.58 2.19
CA PRO A 55 10.98 3.85 1.60
C PRO A 55 10.45 2.68 0.79
N ARG A 56 9.12 2.59 0.70
CA ARG A 56 8.37 1.68 -0.16
C ARG A 56 7.12 2.33 -0.72
N PRO A 57 6.70 1.95 -1.94
CA PRO A 57 5.46 2.45 -2.50
C PRO A 57 4.26 1.75 -1.86
N TYR A 58 3.30 2.56 -1.40
CA TYR A 58 2.00 2.11 -0.90
C TYR A 58 0.88 2.69 -1.76
N LEU A 59 -0.16 1.90 -1.94
CA LEU A 59 -1.33 2.27 -2.72
C LEU A 59 -2.59 2.10 -1.86
N SER A 60 -3.37 3.16 -1.73
CA SER A 60 -4.70 3.06 -1.14
C SER A 60 -5.61 2.21 -2.02
N LEU A 61 -6.41 1.35 -1.41
CA LEU A 61 -7.42 0.56 -2.13
C LEU A 61 -8.41 1.48 -2.88
N LYS A 62 -8.72 2.64 -2.31
CA LYS A 62 -9.55 3.67 -2.96
C LYS A 62 -8.93 4.16 -4.27
N ASP A 63 -7.64 4.47 -4.27
CA ASP A 63 -6.93 4.90 -5.48
C ASP A 63 -6.81 3.74 -6.48
N ALA A 64 -6.53 2.51 -6.02
CA ALA A 64 -6.49 1.34 -6.88
C ALA A 64 -7.82 1.14 -7.62
N PHE A 65 -8.94 1.23 -6.90
CA PHE A 65 -10.28 1.16 -7.48
C PHE A 65 -10.53 2.28 -8.48
N ALA A 66 -10.16 3.53 -8.14
CA ALA A 66 -10.33 4.69 -9.02
C ALA A 66 -9.57 4.52 -10.35
N VAL A 67 -8.36 3.96 -10.32
CA VAL A 67 -7.57 3.67 -11.52
C VAL A 67 -8.25 2.63 -12.41
N VAL A 68 -8.71 1.54 -11.83
CA VAL A 68 -9.40 0.48 -12.61
C VAL A 68 -10.72 1.02 -13.18
N LYS A 69 -11.52 1.72 -12.36
CA LYS A 69 -12.77 2.34 -12.80
C LYS A 69 -12.54 3.30 -13.97
N PHE A 70 -11.58 4.23 -13.83
CA PHE A 70 -11.20 5.16 -14.90
C PHE A 70 -10.82 4.44 -16.19
N THR A 71 -10.05 3.37 -16.08
CA THR A 71 -9.61 2.58 -17.25
C THR A 71 -10.79 2.03 -18.02
N LEU A 72 -11.76 1.46 -17.33
CA LEU A 72 -12.95 0.87 -17.95
C LEU A 72 -13.89 1.94 -18.52
N GLU A 73 -14.21 2.97 -17.72
CA GLU A 73 -15.14 4.04 -18.14
C GLU A 73 -14.62 4.89 -19.29
N LYS A 74 -13.30 5.12 -19.35
CA LYS A 74 -12.67 5.94 -20.38
C LYS A 74 -12.02 5.12 -21.51
N ASN A 75 -12.20 3.81 -21.51
CA ASN A 75 -11.55 2.90 -22.45
C ASN A 75 -10.03 3.19 -22.58
N PHE A 76 -9.37 3.41 -21.42
CA PHE A 76 -8.00 3.91 -21.33
C PHE A 76 -6.96 2.77 -21.51
N PHE A 77 -6.95 2.15 -22.68
CA PHE A 77 -6.00 1.11 -23.06
C PHE A 77 -4.90 1.68 -23.97
N ARG A 78 -3.82 2.18 -23.35
CA ARG A 78 -2.74 2.93 -24.03
C ARG A 78 -1.59 2.06 -24.54
N ASN A 79 -1.69 0.73 -24.46
CA ASN A 79 -0.62 -0.21 -24.80
C ASN A 79 0.71 0.08 -24.09
N ASP A 80 0.63 0.45 -22.80
CA ASP A 80 1.74 0.98 -22.04
C ASP A 80 1.70 0.48 -20.58
N ILE A 81 2.77 0.78 -19.82
CA ILE A 81 2.96 0.38 -18.42
C ILE A 81 3.03 1.64 -17.55
N TYR A 82 2.26 1.64 -16.46
CA TYR A 82 2.20 2.74 -15.48
C TYR A 82 2.44 2.25 -14.07
N ASN A 83 3.24 2.99 -13.31
CA ASN A 83 3.36 2.79 -11.88
C ASN A 83 2.23 3.51 -11.16
N ILE A 84 1.58 2.82 -10.23
CA ILE A 84 0.44 3.33 -9.49
C ILE A 84 0.72 3.20 -7.99
N LEU A 85 0.79 4.33 -7.31
CA LEU A 85 0.98 4.42 -5.86
C LEU A 85 0.35 5.69 -5.33
N SER A 86 -0.13 5.66 -4.08
CA SER A 86 -0.61 6.86 -3.39
C SER A 86 0.55 7.61 -2.72
N GLN A 87 1.45 6.88 -2.03
CA GLN A 87 2.57 7.47 -1.30
C GLN A 87 3.77 6.51 -1.22
N ASN A 88 4.99 7.09 -1.23
CA ASN A 88 6.19 6.38 -0.77
C ASN A 88 6.35 6.65 0.73
N LEU A 89 6.32 5.62 1.57
CA LEU A 89 6.42 5.73 3.02
C LEU A 89 7.50 4.80 3.57
N THR A 90 8.13 5.23 4.66
CA THR A 90 9.02 4.38 5.47
C THR A 90 8.22 3.72 6.61
N LEU A 91 8.75 2.64 7.18
CA LEU A 91 8.13 2.06 8.38
C LEU A 91 8.12 3.04 9.55
N ALA A 92 9.15 3.90 9.66
CA ALA A 92 9.20 4.97 10.65
C ALA A 92 8.04 5.96 10.49
N SER A 93 7.74 6.40 9.25
CA SER A 93 6.62 7.31 8.99
C SER A 93 5.26 6.64 9.27
N ILE A 94 5.12 5.35 8.95
CA ILE A 94 3.92 4.58 9.29
C ILE A 94 3.73 4.51 10.82
N ILE A 95 4.79 4.22 11.59
CA ILE A 95 4.73 4.23 13.06
C ILE A 95 4.34 5.60 13.61
N LYS A 96 4.85 6.70 13.03
CA LYS A 96 4.43 8.06 13.40
C LYS A 96 2.93 8.27 13.18
N ILE A 97 2.37 7.74 12.08
CA ILE A 97 0.92 7.81 11.82
C ILE A 97 0.13 7.07 12.93
N PHE A 98 0.56 5.89 13.36
CA PHE A 98 -0.08 5.16 14.47
C PHE A 98 -0.04 5.98 15.77
N LYS A 99 1.13 6.51 16.14
CA LYS A 99 1.31 7.34 17.35
C LYS A 99 0.42 8.58 17.31
N LYS A 100 0.35 9.28 16.17
CA LYS A 100 -0.53 10.45 15.99
C LYS A 100 -2.02 10.10 16.19
N ASN A 101 -2.42 8.89 15.89
CA ASN A 101 -3.78 8.39 16.14
C ASN A 101 -3.94 7.80 17.56
N LYS A 102 -3.05 8.13 18.52
CA LYS A 102 -3.08 7.69 19.92
C LYS A 102 -3.03 6.15 20.09
N ILE A 103 -2.47 5.46 19.10
CA ILE A 103 -2.30 4.00 19.16
C ILE A 103 -0.99 3.67 19.86
N LYS A 104 -1.06 2.88 20.95
CA LYS A 104 0.12 2.34 21.62
C LYS A 104 0.84 1.36 20.69
N VAL A 105 2.09 1.65 20.34
CA VAL A 105 2.90 0.83 19.43
C VAL A 105 4.05 0.24 20.22
N LYS A 106 4.06 -1.08 20.37
CA LYS A 106 5.21 -1.86 20.79
C LYS A 106 5.98 -2.31 19.54
N VAL A 107 7.30 -2.27 19.57
CA VAL A 107 8.14 -2.68 18.43
C VAL A 107 9.06 -3.81 18.88
N LYS A 108 9.17 -4.85 18.04
CA LYS A 108 10.16 -5.93 18.22
C LYS A 108 11.08 -5.97 16.99
N TYR A 109 12.36 -5.70 17.19
CA TYR A 109 13.34 -5.74 16.11
C TYR A 109 13.86 -7.16 15.89
N HIS A 110 13.88 -7.57 14.63
CA HIS A 110 14.45 -8.84 14.18
C HIS A 110 15.72 -8.57 13.40
N LYS A 111 16.73 -9.41 13.60
CA LYS A 111 17.88 -9.50 12.70
C LYS A 111 17.45 -10.34 11.50
N SER A 112 17.56 -9.80 10.28
CA SER A 112 17.38 -10.59 9.06
C SER A 112 18.74 -10.85 8.44
N ARG A 113 19.04 -12.11 8.10
CA ARG A 113 20.22 -12.49 7.31
C ARG A 113 20.00 -12.25 5.81
N LEU A 114 18.74 -12.21 5.37
CA LEU A 114 18.36 -12.05 3.98
C LEU A 114 17.49 -10.79 3.85
N ILE A 115 17.96 -9.82 3.06
CA ILE A 115 17.17 -8.68 2.63
C ILE A 115 16.41 -9.13 1.38
N ASN A 116 15.24 -9.73 1.56
CA ASN A 116 14.44 -10.25 0.45
C ASN A 116 13.89 -9.16 -0.48
N GLN A 117 13.98 -7.91 -0.08
CA GLN A 117 13.47 -6.80 -0.87
C GLN A 117 14.31 -5.54 -0.63
N TYR A 118 14.94 -5.05 -1.67
CA TYR A 118 15.63 -3.76 -1.64
C TYR A 118 14.62 -2.61 -1.45
N PRO A 119 15.01 -1.54 -0.72
CA PRO A 119 14.21 -0.32 -0.64
C PRO A 119 14.22 0.37 -2.00
N PHE A 120 13.07 0.90 -2.40
CA PHE A 120 12.95 1.68 -3.62
C PHE A 120 11.80 2.67 -3.52
N MET A 121 11.97 3.80 -4.20
CA MET A 121 10.91 4.77 -4.43
C MET A 121 10.39 4.62 -5.86
N VAL A 122 9.13 4.90 -6.03
CA VAL A 122 8.47 4.84 -7.32
C VAL A 122 7.81 6.19 -7.61
N SER A 123 7.80 6.59 -8.87
CA SER A 123 7.08 7.76 -9.34
C SER A 123 5.88 7.34 -10.18
N ASN A 124 4.72 7.96 -9.95
CA ASN A 124 3.52 7.82 -10.76
C ASN A 124 3.30 9.02 -11.71
N LYS A 125 4.29 9.88 -11.89
CA LYS A 125 4.19 11.07 -12.75
C LYS A 125 3.70 10.74 -14.16
N LYS A 126 4.19 9.64 -14.74
CA LYS A 126 3.76 9.18 -16.07
C LYS A 126 2.25 8.92 -16.14
N PHE A 127 1.64 8.34 -15.11
CA PHE A 127 0.20 8.15 -15.06
C PHE A 127 -0.53 9.47 -14.84
N SER A 128 -0.07 10.27 -13.88
CA SER A 128 -0.71 11.56 -13.53
C SER A 128 -0.71 12.56 -14.68
N SER A 129 0.27 12.51 -15.60
CA SER A 129 0.34 13.40 -16.77
C SER A 129 -0.65 13.06 -17.87
N VAL A 130 -1.18 11.84 -17.91
CA VAL A 130 -2.08 11.36 -18.97
C VAL A 130 -3.48 10.97 -18.49
N ALA A 131 -3.69 10.93 -17.18
CA ALA A 131 -4.95 10.54 -16.57
C ALA A 131 -5.34 11.52 -15.45
N PHE A 132 -5.06 11.16 -14.20
CA PHE A 132 -5.37 12.00 -13.04
C PHE A 132 -4.39 11.75 -11.89
N SER A 133 -4.34 12.69 -10.95
CA SER A 133 -3.50 12.57 -9.75
C SER A 133 -4.20 11.75 -8.67
N LEU A 134 -3.49 10.77 -8.10
CA LEU A 134 -3.93 9.99 -6.95
C LEU A 134 -3.81 10.84 -5.69
N LYS A 135 -4.89 10.94 -4.91
CA LYS A 135 -5.00 11.88 -3.79
C LYS A 135 -5.18 11.22 -2.42
N SER A 136 -5.35 9.89 -2.36
CA SER A 136 -5.60 9.20 -1.10
C SER A 136 -4.36 9.23 -0.19
N LYS A 137 -4.61 9.36 1.11
CA LYS A 137 -3.57 9.32 2.14
C LYS A 137 -3.63 7.98 2.87
N ILE A 138 -2.51 7.29 2.93
CA ILE A 138 -2.39 5.98 3.63
C ILE A 138 -2.77 6.11 5.13
N ALA A 139 -2.64 7.28 5.71
CA ALA A 139 -3.10 7.55 7.08
C ALA A 139 -4.62 7.31 7.25
N GLU A 140 -5.42 7.59 6.23
CA GLU A 140 -6.86 7.36 6.24
C GLU A 140 -7.16 5.86 6.19
N ASP A 141 -6.46 5.11 5.33
CA ASP A 141 -6.57 3.65 5.27
C ASP A 141 -6.23 3.00 6.63
N ILE A 142 -5.15 3.45 7.28
CA ILE A 142 -4.77 2.99 8.62
C ILE A 142 -5.90 3.26 9.62
N LYS A 143 -6.46 4.47 9.63
CA LYS A 143 -7.55 4.85 10.55
C LYS A 143 -8.78 3.96 10.34
N LEU A 144 -9.19 3.76 9.09
CA LEU A 144 -10.34 2.90 8.74
C LEU A 144 -10.09 1.44 9.12
N THR A 145 -8.90 0.92 8.83
CA THR A 145 -8.52 -0.46 9.15
C THR A 145 -8.50 -0.69 10.66
N LEU A 146 -7.96 0.25 11.45
CA LEU A 146 -7.98 0.18 12.91
C LEU A 146 -9.42 0.23 13.47
N LYS A 147 -10.29 1.08 12.89
CA LYS A 147 -11.70 1.13 13.28
C LYS A 147 -12.38 -0.22 13.05
N GLN A 148 -12.18 -0.83 11.88
CA GLN A 148 -12.74 -2.12 11.53
C GLN A 148 -12.28 -3.23 12.50
N PHE A 149 -10.99 -3.25 12.87
CA PHE A 149 -10.46 -4.28 13.76
C PHE A 149 -10.82 -4.09 15.23
N LYS A 150 -11.22 -2.92 15.68
CA LYS A 150 -11.68 -2.71 17.07
C LYS A 150 -12.87 -3.61 17.41
N TYR A 151 -13.75 -3.86 16.47
CA TYR A 151 -14.90 -4.76 16.68
C TYR A 151 -14.47 -6.21 16.93
N LEU A 152 -13.37 -6.67 16.31
CA LEU A 152 -12.85 -8.02 16.51
C LEU A 152 -12.31 -8.27 17.94
N ARG A 153 -11.97 -7.22 18.68
CA ARG A 153 -11.43 -7.34 20.05
C ARG A 153 -12.51 -7.66 21.08
N HIS A 154 -13.76 -7.41 20.79
CA HIS A 154 -14.89 -7.65 21.70
C HIS A 154 -15.46 -9.07 21.55
N GLU A 155 -15.06 -9.79 20.50
CA GLU A 155 -15.52 -11.15 20.21
C GLU A 155 -14.47 -12.25 20.59
N MET A 156 -13.30 -11.84 21.10
CA MET A 156 -12.20 -12.70 21.56
C MET A 156 -12.03 -12.62 23.08
#